data_549e05312c668a9808d8d6f976806e5a
#
_entry.id   549e05312c668a9808d8d6f976806e5a
#
_cell.length_a   1.000
_cell.length_b   1.000
_cell.length_c   1.000
_cell.angle_alpha   90.00
_cell.angle_beta   90.00
_cell.angle_gamma   90.00
#
_symmetry.space_group_name_H-M   'P 1'
#
loop_
_entity.id
_entity.type
_entity.pdbx_description
1 polymer ?
#
loop_
_entity_poly.entity_id
_entity_poly.type
_entity_poly.pdbx_seq_one_letter_code
_entity_poly.pdbx_strand_id
1 'polypeptide(L)'
;MKTNQDKNIYIIGAGVSGLIAAQNLEQKGYVPTILEATDYIGGRVRTEIIDGWILDVGFQVLLDAYPMSKKYLNYADLDLQRLSPGARIYTDNDSSIIGDPLRDTSMLFPTLFSSIGSMRDKLKIFQLNLRLKNTPIATLFNKKEKTTLAYLQYLGFTDKIINQFFKPFFSGIFLECDLHTSSRMFEFIYKMFAEGFATLPKAGIGAIAKQLAGQLKTTQIQLNNEVQKVTTDFITMASGDQYPYDVCIVATDPSSFLEGYSVKNRWKTCDTLYFSVRVNDVPPPIIHLSALSDTLINNIFYPTSVQRAPDPHHQLLSVTVVKQHSFSSEVLVSQVKGELEKYFSITKVKFIKHYAIPRALPDLGSVSYEPNLDLMAYEDKILLCGDHTANGSLNAAMISGEIAAHDVLNRLKTN
;
A
#
# COMPACT_ATOMS: atom_id res chain seq x y z
N MET A 1 -18.31 -28.91 26.87
CA MET A 1 -17.89 -28.17 25.66
C MET A 1 -17.20 -26.89 26.12
N LYS A 2 -16.00 -26.59 25.62
CA LYS A 2 -15.38 -25.28 25.85
C LYS A 2 -16.29 -24.17 25.31
N THR A 3 -16.46 -23.08 26.04
CA THR A 3 -17.15 -21.89 25.52
C THR A 3 -16.31 -21.24 24.43
N ASN A 4 -16.89 -20.35 23.63
CA ASN A 4 -16.12 -19.61 22.61
C ASN A 4 -14.94 -18.83 23.20
N GLN A 5 -15.03 -18.46 24.48
CA GLN A 5 -13.99 -17.72 25.20
C GLN A 5 -12.84 -18.63 25.70
N ASP A 6 -13.05 -19.96 25.79
CA ASP A 6 -12.04 -20.91 26.24
C ASP A 6 -11.16 -21.45 25.10
N LYS A 7 -11.40 -21.01 23.86
CA LYS A 7 -10.59 -21.42 22.71
C LYS A 7 -9.33 -20.57 22.60
N ASN A 8 -8.18 -21.23 22.53
CA ASN A 8 -6.89 -20.58 22.31
C ASN A 8 -6.71 -20.26 20.82
N ILE A 9 -7.03 -19.03 20.44
CA ILE A 9 -6.87 -18.54 19.06
C ILE A 9 -5.75 -17.51 19.05
N TYR A 10 -4.68 -17.81 18.31
CA TYR A 10 -3.57 -16.89 18.14
C TYR A 10 -3.52 -16.35 16.72
N ILE A 11 -3.18 -15.06 16.60
CA ILE A 11 -2.94 -14.38 15.35
C ILE A 11 -1.52 -13.85 15.38
N ILE A 12 -0.69 -14.26 14.42
CA ILE A 12 0.71 -13.83 14.32
C ILE A 12 0.80 -12.66 13.38
N GLY A 13 1.11 -11.49 13.91
CA GLY A 13 1.23 -10.22 13.21
C GLY A 13 0.05 -9.28 13.44
N ALA A 14 0.35 -8.08 13.95
CA ALA A 14 -0.59 -6.97 14.15
C ALA A 14 -0.72 -6.06 12.93
N GLY A 15 -0.49 -6.57 11.72
CA GLY A 15 -0.78 -5.89 10.47
C GLY A 15 -2.28 -5.78 10.20
N VAL A 16 -2.67 -5.09 9.14
CA VAL A 16 -4.09 -4.86 8.81
C VAL A 16 -4.87 -6.17 8.70
N SER A 17 -4.31 -7.21 8.08
CA SER A 17 -4.97 -8.52 7.96
C SER A 17 -5.25 -9.15 9.32
N GLY A 18 -4.27 -9.13 10.24
CA GLY A 18 -4.41 -9.68 11.59
C GLY A 18 -5.44 -8.92 12.42
N LEU A 19 -5.45 -7.58 12.33
CA LEU A 19 -6.42 -6.73 13.03
C LEU A 19 -7.86 -6.99 12.53
N ILE A 20 -8.06 -7.15 11.22
CA ILE A 20 -9.37 -7.49 10.64
C ILE A 20 -9.80 -8.91 11.04
N ALA A 21 -8.89 -9.88 11.05
CA ALA A 21 -9.19 -11.23 11.49
C ALA A 21 -9.63 -11.24 12.97
N ALA A 22 -8.91 -10.54 13.84
CA ALA A 22 -9.26 -10.40 15.24
C ALA A 22 -10.64 -9.78 15.44
N GLN A 23 -10.93 -8.68 14.72
CA GLN A 23 -12.24 -7.98 14.81
C GLN A 23 -13.40 -8.90 14.42
N ASN A 24 -13.26 -9.68 13.35
CA ASN A 24 -14.31 -10.60 12.91
C ASN A 24 -14.51 -11.78 13.90
N LEU A 25 -13.45 -12.29 14.52
CA LEU A 25 -13.53 -13.32 15.55
C LEU A 25 -14.18 -12.77 16.83
N GLU A 26 -13.80 -11.57 17.25
CA GLU A 26 -14.35 -10.89 18.43
C GLU A 26 -15.85 -10.62 18.29
N GLN A 27 -16.31 -10.21 17.10
CA GLN A 27 -17.73 -10.04 16.80
C GLN A 27 -18.56 -11.33 16.94
N LYS A 28 -17.91 -12.50 16.93
CA LYS A 28 -18.53 -13.82 17.15
C LYS A 28 -18.33 -14.36 18.55
N GLY A 29 -17.83 -13.54 19.48
CA GLY A 29 -17.66 -13.86 20.88
C GLY A 29 -16.39 -14.65 21.21
N TYR A 30 -15.42 -14.72 20.30
CA TYR A 30 -14.09 -15.27 20.56
C TYR A 30 -13.16 -14.19 21.13
N VAL A 31 -12.11 -14.62 21.83
CA VAL A 31 -11.10 -13.72 22.42
C VAL A 31 -9.73 -14.11 21.86
N PRO A 32 -9.38 -13.66 20.64
CA PRO A 32 -8.08 -13.98 20.08
C PRO A 32 -6.96 -13.20 20.76
N THR A 33 -5.73 -13.74 20.68
CA THR A 33 -4.50 -13.06 21.07
C THR A 33 -3.66 -12.79 19.84
N ILE A 34 -3.28 -11.51 19.61
CA ILE A 34 -2.36 -11.12 18.56
C ILE A 34 -0.95 -11.08 19.13
N LEU A 35 -0.02 -11.80 18.48
CA LEU A 35 1.41 -11.79 18.78
C LEU A 35 2.13 -10.95 17.71
N GLU A 36 2.77 -9.85 18.12
CA GLU A 36 3.48 -8.93 17.24
C GLU A 36 4.94 -8.83 17.66
N ALA A 37 5.85 -9.04 16.71
CA ALA A 37 7.28 -9.05 16.98
C ALA A 37 7.84 -7.66 17.34
N THR A 38 7.22 -6.61 16.82
CA THR A 38 7.68 -5.22 16.98
C THR A 38 7.00 -4.52 18.16
N ASP A 39 7.43 -3.30 18.44
CA ASP A 39 6.84 -2.41 19.45
C ASP A 39 5.65 -1.59 18.93
N TYR A 40 5.17 -1.86 17.70
CA TYR A 40 4.09 -1.12 17.05
C TYR A 40 3.12 -2.03 16.30
N ILE A 41 1.91 -1.52 16.05
CA ILE A 41 0.88 -2.15 15.23
C ILE A 41 0.88 -1.58 13.80
N GLY A 42 0.26 -2.32 12.86
CA GLY A 42 0.00 -1.87 11.50
C GLY A 42 0.92 -2.50 10.44
N GLY A 43 2.04 -3.09 10.85
CA GLY A 43 3.00 -3.68 9.93
C GLY A 43 3.53 -2.65 8.94
N ARG A 44 3.22 -2.80 7.64
CA ARG A 44 3.63 -1.84 6.58
C ARG A 44 2.82 -0.54 6.57
N VAL A 45 1.65 -0.50 7.21
CA VAL A 45 0.81 0.69 7.36
C VAL A 45 1.21 1.42 8.64
N ARG A 46 2.29 2.20 8.55
CA ARG A 46 2.97 2.80 9.71
C ARG A 46 3.34 4.25 9.47
N THR A 47 3.23 5.05 10.53
CA THR A 47 3.66 6.45 10.60
C THR A 47 4.55 6.66 11.81
N GLU A 48 5.64 7.38 11.64
CA GLU A 48 6.52 7.88 12.71
C GLU A 48 6.36 9.40 12.84
N ILE A 49 6.58 9.91 14.05
CA ILE A 49 6.64 11.36 14.29
C ILE A 49 8.07 11.68 14.70
N ILE A 50 8.75 12.51 13.91
CA ILE A 50 10.13 12.93 14.14
C ILE A 50 10.17 14.45 14.13
N ASP A 51 10.57 15.06 15.22
CA ASP A 51 10.63 16.53 15.38
C ASP A 51 9.33 17.25 14.96
N GLY A 52 8.18 16.60 15.21
CA GLY A 52 6.85 17.10 14.83
C GLY A 52 6.45 16.86 13.39
N TRP A 53 7.33 16.31 12.55
CA TRP A 53 6.99 15.85 11.20
C TRP A 53 6.28 14.51 11.23
N ILE A 54 5.22 14.37 10.43
CA ILE A 54 4.48 13.11 10.24
C ILE A 54 5.11 12.40 9.06
N LEU A 55 5.80 11.28 9.30
CA LEU A 55 6.54 10.51 8.32
C LEU A 55 5.91 9.13 8.17
N ASP A 56 5.29 8.87 7.02
CA ASP A 56 4.83 7.53 6.69
C ASP A 56 6.02 6.64 6.27
N VAL A 57 6.06 5.40 6.74
CA VAL A 57 7.12 4.46 6.35
C VAL A 57 6.86 3.96 4.94
N GLY A 58 7.33 4.73 3.97
CA GLY A 58 6.99 4.63 2.56
C GLY A 58 5.86 5.59 2.17
N PHE A 59 5.95 6.20 0.98
CA PHE A 59 4.84 7.00 0.46
C PHE A 59 3.65 6.10 0.13
N GLN A 60 2.58 6.25 0.88
CA GLN A 60 1.36 5.47 0.76
C GLN A 60 0.15 6.40 0.67
N VAL A 61 -0.88 5.97 -0.03
CA VAL A 61 -2.18 6.65 -0.08
C VAL A 61 -3.29 5.64 0.14
N LEU A 62 -4.37 6.08 0.77
CA LEU A 62 -5.60 5.32 0.85
C LEU A 62 -6.49 5.70 -0.34
N LEU A 63 -6.86 4.72 -1.18
CA LEU A 63 -7.92 4.91 -2.16
C LEU A 63 -9.28 4.77 -1.46
N ASP A 64 -10.00 5.89 -1.32
CA ASP A 64 -11.27 5.93 -0.56
C ASP A 64 -12.40 5.15 -1.24
N ALA A 65 -12.20 4.72 -2.51
CA ALA A 65 -13.09 3.82 -3.23
C ALA A 65 -12.94 2.34 -2.86
N TYR A 66 -11.88 1.93 -2.17
CA TYR A 66 -11.68 0.53 -1.79
C TYR A 66 -12.89 -0.02 -1.02
N PRO A 67 -13.54 -1.12 -1.49
CA PRO A 67 -14.73 -1.67 -0.84
C PRO A 67 -14.52 -2.02 0.62
N MET A 68 -13.38 -2.64 0.94
CA MET A 68 -13.08 -3.08 2.31
C MET A 68 -12.73 -1.90 3.24
N SER A 69 -12.09 -0.87 2.69
CA SER A 69 -11.85 0.35 3.47
C SER A 69 -13.16 1.03 3.85
N LYS A 70 -14.15 1.08 2.95
CA LYS A 70 -15.50 1.58 3.26
C LYS A 70 -16.23 0.74 4.31
N LYS A 71 -15.96 -0.57 4.35
CA LYS A 71 -16.58 -1.49 5.29
C LYS A 71 -16.02 -1.36 6.71
N TYR A 72 -14.71 -1.21 6.84
CA TYR A 72 -14.00 -1.32 8.11
C TYR A 72 -13.53 -0.01 8.71
N LEU A 73 -13.40 1.05 7.90
CA LEU A 73 -12.84 2.33 8.36
C LEU A 73 -13.92 3.41 8.48
N ASN A 74 -13.83 4.17 9.56
CA ASN A 74 -14.55 5.43 9.69
C ASN A 74 -13.72 6.58 9.10
N TYR A 75 -14.08 7.03 7.93
CA TYR A 75 -13.34 8.06 7.19
C TYR A 75 -13.39 9.44 7.87
N ALA A 76 -14.48 9.72 8.61
CA ALA A 76 -14.59 10.98 9.34
C ALA A 76 -13.58 11.05 10.50
N ASP A 77 -13.43 9.95 11.25
CA ASP A 77 -12.46 9.88 12.36
C ASP A 77 -11.00 9.89 11.86
N LEU A 78 -10.75 9.40 10.65
CA LEU A 78 -9.44 9.46 10.01
C LEU A 78 -9.11 10.87 9.48
N ASP A 79 -10.08 11.77 9.39
CA ASP A 79 -9.94 13.11 8.79
C ASP A 79 -9.20 13.03 7.44
N LEU A 80 -9.78 12.25 6.49
CA LEU A 80 -9.15 11.95 5.21
C LEU A 80 -8.98 13.22 4.36
N GLN A 81 -7.75 13.54 4.06
CA GLN A 81 -7.35 14.65 3.21
C GLN A 81 -7.23 14.17 1.76
N ARG A 82 -7.96 14.80 0.84
CA ARG A 82 -7.95 14.42 -0.59
C ARG A 82 -6.77 15.02 -1.32
N LEU A 83 -6.14 14.21 -2.16
CA LEU A 83 -5.16 14.67 -3.12
C LEU A 83 -5.85 15.14 -4.40
N SER A 84 -5.23 16.10 -5.10
CA SER A 84 -5.71 16.54 -6.41
C SER A 84 -5.70 15.38 -7.41
N PRO A 85 -6.75 15.20 -8.22
CA PRO A 85 -6.88 14.08 -9.15
C PRO A 85 -6.05 14.31 -10.43
N GLY A 86 -4.74 14.37 -10.27
CA GLY A 86 -3.79 14.59 -11.35
C GLY A 86 -2.35 14.41 -10.91
N ALA A 87 -1.44 14.70 -11.83
CA ALA A 87 0.00 14.66 -11.59
C ALA A 87 0.71 15.81 -12.33
N ARG A 88 1.76 16.35 -11.73
CA ARG A 88 2.77 17.15 -12.45
C ARG A 88 3.85 16.20 -12.94
N ILE A 89 4.12 16.21 -14.22
CA ILE A 89 5.07 15.30 -14.86
C ILE A 89 6.27 16.09 -15.34
N TYR A 90 7.45 15.68 -14.91
CA TYR A 90 8.73 16.24 -15.34
C TYR A 90 9.30 15.35 -16.44
N THR A 91 9.61 15.96 -17.58
CA THR A 91 10.29 15.32 -18.72
C THR A 91 11.64 15.99 -18.93
N ASP A 92 12.48 15.44 -19.83
CA ASP A 92 13.79 16.03 -20.12
C ASP A 92 13.71 17.45 -20.72
N ASN A 93 12.55 17.86 -21.22
CA ASN A 93 12.36 19.16 -21.86
C ASN A 93 11.56 20.17 -21.04
N ASP A 94 10.54 19.72 -20.31
CA ASP A 94 9.61 20.59 -19.59
C ASP A 94 8.90 19.87 -18.43
N SER A 95 7.98 20.58 -17.77
CA SER A 95 7.02 19.95 -16.87
C SER A 95 5.60 20.34 -17.24
N SER A 96 4.69 19.38 -17.19
CA SER A 96 3.27 19.59 -17.54
C SER A 96 2.36 18.95 -16.48
N ILE A 97 1.15 19.49 -16.36
CA ILE A 97 0.11 18.90 -15.50
C ILE A 97 -0.87 18.12 -16.37
N ILE A 98 -1.19 16.91 -15.92
CA ILE A 98 -2.28 16.09 -16.44
C ILE A 98 -3.18 15.70 -15.27
N GLY A 99 -4.49 15.75 -15.47
CA GLY A 99 -5.45 15.40 -14.42
C GLY A 99 -6.78 14.91 -14.99
N ASP A 100 -7.72 14.60 -14.12
CA ASP A 100 -9.06 14.14 -14.49
C ASP A 100 -10.07 15.30 -14.44
N PRO A 101 -10.47 15.86 -15.61
CA PRO A 101 -11.42 16.97 -15.65
C PRO A 101 -12.83 16.62 -15.18
N LEU A 102 -13.19 15.33 -15.12
CA LEU A 102 -14.50 14.88 -14.60
C LEU A 102 -14.58 15.00 -13.08
N ARG A 103 -13.43 15.01 -12.41
CA ARG A 103 -13.33 15.08 -10.95
C ARG A 103 -12.91 16.46 -10.45
N ASP A 104 -12.15 17.19 -11.28
CA ASP A 104 -11.74 18.56 -11.03
C ASP A 104 -11.71 19.32 -12.36
N THR A 105 -12.70 20.18 -12.58
CA THR A 105 -12.84 20.94 -13.82
C THR A 105 -11.67 21.88 -14.08
N SER A 106 -10.91 22.28 -13.05
CA SER A 106 -9.70 23.09 -13.20
C SER A 106 -8.60 22.36 -13.97
N MET A 107 -8.63 21.02 -14.01
CA MET A 107 -7.68 20.18 -14.74
C MET A 107 -7.96 20.09 -16.25
N LEU A 108 -9.09 20.63 -16.74
CA LEU A 108 -9.46 20.54 -18.16
C LEU A 108 -8.42 21.19 -19.08
N PHE A 109 -8.12 22.45 -18.86
CA PHE A 109 -7.17 23.18 -19.70
C PHE A 109 -5.73 22.67 -19.54
N PRO A 110 -5.20 22.46 -18.31
CA PRO A 110 -3.89 21.84 -18.13
C PRO A 110 -3.75 20.52 -18.87
N THR A 111 -4.75 19.63 -18.76
CA THR A 111 -4.73 18.33 -19.44
C THR A 111 -4.81 18.45 -20.96
N LEU A 112 -5.68 19.33 -21.47
CA LEU A 112 -5.88 19.50 -22.90
C LEU A 112 -4.60 20.03 -23.58
N PHE A 113 -3.94 21.02 -22.99
CA PHE A 113 -2.75 21.68 -23.53
C PHE A 113 -1.43 21.03 -23.07
N SER A 114 -1.47 20.01 -22.24
CA SER A 114 -0.28 19.28 -21.82
C SER A 114 0.47 18.68 -23.00
N SER A 115 1.80 18.72 -22.96
CA SER A 115 2.71 18.04 -23.89
C SER A 115 2.74 16.51 -23.72
N ILE A 116 2.12 15.99 -22.64
CA ILE A 116 2.10 14.58 -22.27
C ILE A 116 1.13 13.79 -23.18
N GLY A 117 1.68 12.82 -23.92
CA GLY A 117 0.91 12.00 -24.85
C GLY A 117 0.33 12.78 -26.04
N SER A 118 -0.50 12.15 -26.82
CA SER A 118 -1.24 12.72 -27.95
C SER A 118 -2.71 12.98 -27.58
N MET A 119 -3.44 13.75 -28.40
CA MET A 119 -4.88 13.93 -28.23
C MET A 119 -5.65 12.60 -28.31
N ARG A 120 -5.18 11.65 -29.14
CA ARG A 120 -5.75 10.30 -29.21
C ARG A 120 -5.56 9.54 -27.91
N ASP A 121 -4.40 9.68 -27.25
CA ASP A 121 -4.13 9.06 -25.96
C ASP A 121 -5.05 9.61 -24.88
N LYS A 122 -5.26 10.93 -24.84
CA LYS A 122 -6.16 11.60 -23.88
C LYS A 122 -7.60 11.12 -24.05
N LEU A 123 -8.08 10.96 -25.29
CA LEU A 123 -9.40 10.39 -25.56
C LEU A 123 -9.49 8.92 -25.09
N LYS A 124 -8.46 8.11 -25.34
CA LYS A 124 -8.41 6.72 -24.87
C LYS A 124 -8.39 6.61 -23.33
N ILE A 125 -7.67 7.51 -22.64
CA ILE A 125 -7.70 7.60 -21.18
C ILE A 125 -9.14 7.86 -20.70
N PHE A 126 -9.84 8.80 -21.31
CA PHE A 126 -11.23 9.08 -21.00
C PHE A 126 -12.15 7.88 -21.23
N GLN A 127 -12.01 7.19 -22.38
CA GLN A 127 -12.76 5.96 -22.67
C GLN A 127 -12.45 4.84 -21.70
N LEU A 128 -11.18 4.66 -21.34
CA LEU A 128 -10.74 3.66 -20.33
C LEU A 128 -11.38 3.97 -18.98
N ASN A 129 -11.38 5.22 -18.55
CA ASN A 129 -11.99 5.68 -17.32
C ASN A 129 -13.49 5.31 -17.26
N LEU A 130 -14.26 5.71 -18.29
CA LEU A 130 -15.69 5.41 -18.36
C LEU A 130 -15.96 3.90 -18.36
N ARG A 131 -15.17 3.13 -19.13
CA ARG A 131 -15.33 1.67 -19.19
C ARG A 131 -15.08 1.03 -17.84
N LEU A 132 -13.97 1.35 -17.17
CA LEU A 132 -13.59 0.73 -15.90
C LEU A 132 -14.55 1.13 -14.77
N LYS A 133 -14.99 2.38 -14.73
CA LYS A 133 -16.01 2.82 -13.77
C LYS A 133 -17.27 1.97 -13.83
N ASN A 134 -17.71 1.56 -15.03
CA ASN A 134 -18.92 0.75 -15.24
C ASN A 134 -18.68 -0.76 -15.22
N THR A 135 -17.44 -1.24 -15.05
CA THR A 135 -17.13 -2.67 -15.05
C THR A 135 -17.10 -3.21 -13.62
N PRO A 136 -17.86 -4.25 -13.26
CA PRO A 136 -17.79 -4.89 -11.95
C PRO A 136 -16.38 -5.41 -11.64
N ILE A 137 -15.95 -5.31 -10.38
CA ILE A 137 -14.60 -5.73 -9.96
C ILE A 137 -14.35 -7.21 -10.28
N ALA A 138 -15.31 -8.09 -10.00
CA ALA A 138 -15.18 -9.52 -10.31
C ALA A 138 -14.88 -9.77 -11.79
N THR A 139 -15.49 -8.98 -12.70
CA THR A 139 -15.23 -9.07 -14.13
C THR A 139 -13.78 -8.71 -14.48
N LEU A 140 -13.17 -7.77 -13.77
CA LEU A 140 -11.77 -7.38 -14.01
C LEU A 140 -10.82 -8.53 -13.71
N PHE A 141 -11.03 -9.20 -12.59
CA PHE A 141 -10.15 -10.30 -12.15
C PHE A 141 -10.41 -11.64 -12.88
N ASN A 142 -11.54 -11.78 -13.58
CA ASN A 142 -11.83 -12.95 -14.41
C ASN A 142 -11.27 -12.87 -15.84
N LYS A 143 -10.70 -11.73 -16.26
CA LYS A 143 -10.07 -11.57 -17.57
C LYS A 143 -8.79 -12.38 -17.69
N LYS A 144 -8.41 -12.72 -18.94
CA LYS A 144 -7.08 -13.28 -19.22
C LYS A 144 -6.00 -12.27 -18.81
N GLU A 145 -5.07 -12.72 -18.01
CA GLU A 145 -3.99 -11.91 -17.45
C GLU A 145 -2.94 -11.60 -18.52
N LYS A 146 -2.45 -10.37 -18.51
CA LYS A 146 -1.34 -9.85 -19.30
C LYS A 146 -0.48 -8.99 -18.39
N THR A 147 0.73 -8.62 -18.80
CA THR A 147 1.45 -7.51 -18.15
C THR A 147 0.72 -6.20 -18.42
N THR A 148 0.81 -5.25 -17.50
CA THR A 148 0.25 -3.90 -17.69
C THR A 148 0.79 -3.24 -18.95
N LEU A 149 2.08 -3.39 -19.25
CA LEU A 149 2.69 -2.87 -20.47
C LEU A 149 2.02 -3.43 -21.73
N ALA A 150 1.97 -4.78 -21.84
CA ALA A 150 1.34 -5.42 -22.99
C ALA A 150 -0.15 -5.08 -23.12
N TYR A 151 -0.82 -4.84 -22.02
CA TYR A 151 -2.22 -4.43 -22.01
C TYR A 151 -2.41 -2.98 -22.51
N LEU A 152 -1.57 -2.04 -22.08
CA LEU A 152 -1.60 -0.66 -22.58
C LEU A 152 -1.31 -0.58 -24.08
N GLN A 153 -0.33 -1.34 -24.56
CA GLN A 153 -0.02 -1.49 -26.00
C GLN A 153 -1.21 -2.09 -26.78
N TYR A 154 -1.84 -3.15 -26.24
CA TYR A 154 -3.04 -3.75 -26.82
C TYR A 154 -4.21 -2.73 -26.93
N LEU A 155 -4.38 -1.83 -25.96
CA LEU A 155 -5.33 -0.74 -26.03
C LEU A 155 -4.93 0.34 -27.05
N GLY A 156 -3.74 0.22 -27.63
CA GLY A 156 -3.18 1.12 -28.66
C GLY A 156 -2.79 2.50 -28.11
N PHE A 157 -2.36 2.58 -26.84
CA PHE A 157 -1.68 3.76 -26.32
C PHE A 157 -0.32 3.92 -26.99
N THR A 158 0.11 5.16 -27.21
CA THR A 158 1.43 5.44 -27.78
C THR A 158 2.53 5.21 -26.75
N ASP A 159 3.74 4.89 -27.20
CA ASP A 159 4.91 4.79 -26.31
C ASP A 159 5.15 6.11 -25.58
N LYS A 160 4.79 7.23 -26.17
CA LYS A 160 4.91 8.54 -25.54
C LYS A 160 4.11 8.61 -24.24
N ILE A 161 2.80 8.33 -24.26
CA ILE A 161 1.96 8.38 -23.06
C ILE A 161 2.32 7.27 -22.06
N ILE A 162 2.72 6.08 -22.57
CA ILE A 162 3.16 4.98 -21.72
C ILE A 162 4.40 5.41 -20.91
N ASN A 163 5.42 5.96 -21.56
CA ASN A 163 6.66 6.34 -20.90
C ASN A 163 6.54 7.63 -20.07
N GLN A 164 5.71 8.59 -20.50
CA GLN A 164 5.61 9.87 -19.82
C GLN A 164 4.60 9.87 -18.65
N PHE A 165 3.55 9.03 -18.70
CA PHE A 165 2.51 9.02 -17.67
C PHE A 165 2.34 7.66 -17.00
N PHE A 166 1.95 6.62 -17.77
CA PHE A 166 1.59 5.34 -17.15
C PHE A 166 2.77 4.71 -16.43
N LYS A 167 3.95 4.71 -17.03
CA LYS A 167 5.14 4.12 -16.43
C LYS A 167 5.55 4.85 -15.15
N PRO A 168 5.79 6.16 -15.10
CA PRO A 168 6.14 6.84 -13.84
C PRO A 168 5.08 6.71 -12.76
N PHE A 169 3.80 6.79 -13.13
CA PHE A 169 2.69 6.72 -12.18
C PHE A 169 2.55 5.32 -11.57
N PHE A 170 2.48 4.29 -12.41
CA PHE A 170 2.28 2.92 -11.94
C PHE A 170 3.55 2.28 -11.41
N SER A 171 4.74 2.76 -11.79
CA SER A 171 5.98 2.32 -11.15
C SER A 171 6.01 2.64 -9.66
N GLY A 172 5.52 3.81 -9.26
CA GLY A 172 5.39 4.15 -7.84
C GLY A 172 4.34 3.32 -7.09
N ILE A 173 3.30 2.84 -7.77
CA ILE A 173 2.23 2.03 -7.17
C ILE A 173 2.64 0.55 -7.12
N PHE A 174 3.23 0.03 -8.18
CA PHE A 174 3.60 -1.37 -8.32
C PHE A 174 5.03 -1.67 -7.84
N LEU A 175 5.80 -0.64 -7.49
CA LEU A 175 7.19 -0.71 -7.06
C LEU A 175 8.06 -1.49 -8.06
N GLU A 176 7.92 -1.15 -9.35
CA GLU A 176 8.67 -1.74 -10.45
C GLU A 176 8.79 -0.75 -11.62
N CYS A 177 9.83 -0.90 -12.46
CA CYS A 177 10.08 0.04 -13.55
C CYS A 177 9.49 -0.36 -14.89
N ASP A 178 9.06 -1.62 -15.09
CA ASP A 178 8.78 -2.18 -16.42
C ASP A 178 7.30 -2.54 -16.67
N LEU A 179 6.39 -2.23 -15.74
CA LEU A 179 4.95 -2.51 -15.82
C LEU A 179 4.64 -4.00 -16.09
N HIS A 180 5.39 -4.90 -15.42
CA HIS A 180 5.16 -6.36 -15.49
C HIS A 180 3.96 -6.79 -14.65
N THR A 181 3.59 -6.03 -13.63
CA THR A 181 2.41 -6.29 -12.80
C THR A 181 1.16 -6.52 -13.67
N SER A 182 0.31 -7.41 -13.21
CA SER A 182 -0.88 -7.85 -13.91
C SER A 182 -1.80 -6.72 -14.37
N SER A 183 -2.32 -6.84 -15.59
CA SER A 183 -3.34 -5.94 -16.13
C SER A 183 -4.64 -5.95 -15.31
N ARG A 184 -4.93 -7.03 -14.57
CA ARG A 184 -6.06 -7.09 -13.63
C ARG A 184 -5.86 -6.08 -12.49
N MET A 185 -4.64 -6.04 -11.93
CA MET A 185 -4.30 -5.08 -10.88
C MET A 185 -4.30 -3.64 -11.40
N PHE A 186 -3.78 -3.42 -12.62
CA PHE A 186 -3.86 -2.12 -13.28
C PHE A 186 -5.30 -1.64 -13.41
N GLU A 187 -6.20 -2.46 -13.98
CA GLU A 187 -7.61 -2.10 -14.16
C GLU A 187 -8.32 -1.87 -12.81
N PHE A 188 -8.01 -2.67 -11.79
CA PHE A 188 -8.57 -2.51 -10.46
C PHE A 188 -8.15 -1.17 -9.82
N ILE A 189 -6.86 -0.87 -9.79
CA ILE A 189 -6.36 0.39 -9.23
C ILE A 189 -6.89 1.58 -10.01
N TYR A 190 -6.88 1.49 -11.35
CA TYR A 190 -7.40 2.56 -12.20
C TYR A 190 -8.90 2.82 -11.96
N LYS A 191 -9.68 1.73 -11.77
CA LYS A 191 -11.09 1.83 -11.39
C LYS A 191 -11.26 2.53 -10.03
N MET A 192 -10.44 2.19 -9.05
CA MET A 192 -10.51 2.84 -7.72
C MET A 192 -10.20 4.34 -7.82
N PHE A 193 -9.25 4.74 -8.65
CA PHE A 193 -9.02 6.15 -8.97
C PHE A 193 -10.22 6.79 -9.69
N ALA A 194 -10.88 6.08 -10.60
CA ALA A 194 -12.04 6.59 -11.33
C ALA A 194 -13.29 6.78 -10.44
N GLU A 195 -13.42 6.02 -9.36
CA GLU A 195 -14.58 6.03 -8.45
C GLU A 195 -14.37 6.86 -7.18
N GLY A 196 -13.13 7.13 -6.81
CA GLY A 196 -12.79 7.83 -5.58
C GLY A 196 -11.53 8.68 -5.69
N PHE A 197 -10.94 9.03 -4.57
CA PHE A 197 -9.74 9.85 -4.46
C PHE A 197 -8.59 9.08 -3.80
N ALA A 198 -7.37 9.44 -4.18
CA ALA A 198 -6.24 9.20 -3.33
C ALA A 198 -6.37 10.13 -2.11
N THR A 199 -6.23 9.57 -0.93
CA THR A 199 -6.36 10.30 0.33
C THR A 199 -5.25 9.95 1.28
N LEU A 200 -4.97 10.85 2.22
CA LEU A 200 -4.10 10.62 3.36
C LEU A 200 -4.88 10.92 4.64
N PRO A 201 -4.84 10.04 5.66
CA PRO A 201 -5.28 10.43 6.99
C PRO A 201 -4.43 11.60 7.49
N LYS A 202 -5.06 12.60 8.12
CA LYS A 202 -4.36 13.79 8.61
C LYS A 202 -3.25 13.46 9.60
N ALA A 203 -3.38 12.37 10.35
CA ALA A 203 -2.38 11.88 11.30
C ALA A 203 -1.38 10.87 10.69
N GLY A 204 -1.33 10.74 9.36
CA GLY A 204 -0.52 9.76 8.64
C GLY A 204 -1.23 8.42 8.42
N ILE A 205 -0.66 7.61 7.53
CA ILE A 205 -1.28 6.33 7.10
C ILE A 205 -1.45 5.33 8.26
N GLY A 206 -0.59 5.38 9.26
CA GLY A 206 -0.65 4.54 10.47
C GLY A 206 -1.90 4.76 11.32
N ALA A 207 -2.64 5.86 11.12
CA ALA A 207 -3.93 6.10 11.77
C ALA A 207 -4.96 5.01 11.42
N ILE A 208 -4.85 4.39 10.24
CA ILE A 208 -5.69 3.26 9.82
C ILE A 208 -5.54 2.09 10.79
N ALA A 209 -4.32 1.66 11.05
CA ALA A 209 -4.07 0.55 11.96
C ALA A 209 -4.47 0.89 13.40
N LYS A 210 -4.24 2.12 13.85
CA LYS A 210 -4.67 2.58 15.17
C LYS A 210 -6.19 2.56 15.32
N GLN A 211 -6.93 2.97 14.28
CA GLN A 211 -8.39 2.91 14.28
C GLN A 211 -8.89 1.47 14.37
N LEU A 212 -8.34 0.56 13.54
CA LEU A 212 -8.71 -0.86 13.57
C LEU A 212 -8.42 -1.51 14.93
N ALA A 213 -7.25 -1.26 15.50
CA ALA A 213 -6.91 -1.77 16.83
C ALA A 213 -7.79 -1.16 17.94
N GLY A 214 -8.12 0.12 17.83
CA GLY A 214 -9.00 0.79 18.79
C GLY A 214 -10.45 0.29 18.77
N GLN A 215 -10.86 -0.44 17.74
CA GLN A 215 -12.18 -1.09 17.66
C GLN A 215 -12.24 -2.44 18.40
N LEU A 216 -11.08 -3.04 18.70
CA LEU A 216 -10.97 -4.29 19.46
C LEU A 216 -11.24 -4.03 20.95
N LYS A 217 -12.05 -4.88 21.58
CA LYS A 217 -12.47 -4.72 22.98
C LYS A 217 -11.93 -5.81 23.91
N THR A 218 -11.85 -7.03 23.42
CA THR A 218 -11.46 -8.20 24.19
C THR A 218 -10.16 -8.83 23.68
N THR A 219 -9.79 -8.61 22.42
CA THR A 219 -8.54 -9.08 21.82
C THR A 219 -7.33 -8.51 22.55
N GLN A 220 -6.40 -9.37 22.93
CA GLN A 220 -5.13 -8.96 23.50
C GLN A 220 -4.09 -8.78 22.39
N ILE A 221 -3.47 -7.61 22.31
CA ILE A 221 -2.33 -7.34 21.40
C ILE A 221 -1.06 -7.35 22.25
N GLN A 222 -0.20 -8.34 22.01
CA GLN A 222 1.08 -8.50 22.69
C GLN A 222 2.20 -8.05 21.76
N LEU A 223 2.71 -6.83 21.97
CA LEU A 223 3.87 -6.27 21.26
C LEU A 223 5.18 -6.82 21.82
N ASN A 224 6.27 -6.76 21.04
CA ASN A 224 7.58 -7.31 21.40
C ASN A 224 7.53 -8.80 21.71
N ASN A 225 6.62 -9.53 21.05
CA ASN A 225 6.43 -10.96 21.19
C ASN A 225 6.70 -11.65 19.84
N GLU A 226 7.97 -11.88 19.57
CA GLU A 226 8.42 -12.54 18.34
C GLU A 226 8.19 -14.04 18.39
N VAL A 227 7.48 -14.56 17.37
CA VAL A 227 7.29 -15.98 17.14
C VAL A 227 8.50 -16.53 16.39
N GLN A 228 9.14 -17.53 16.94
CA GLN A 228 10.30 -18.19 16.37
C GLN A 228 9.92 -19.41 15.52
N LYS A 229 8.89 -20.17 15.93
CA LYS A 229 8.47 -21.40 15.25
C LYS A 229 6.99 -21.67 15.47
N VAL A 230 6.32 -22.19 14.46
CA VAL A 230 4.95 -22.73 14.56
C VAL A 230 4.95 -24.16 14.05
N THR A 231 4.42 -25.06 14.86
CA THR A 231 4.15 -26.47 14.53
C THR A 231 2.65 -26.73 14.64
N THR A 232 2.17 -27.92 14.32
CA THR A 232 0.77 -28.33 14.47
C THR A 232 0.19 -28.16 15.87
N ASP A 233 1.02 -28.15 16.90
CA ASP A 233 0.57 -28.20 18.31
C ASP A 233 0.95 -26.96 19.11
N PHE A 234 2.06 -26.30 18.78
CA PHE A 234 2.64 -25.22 19.57
C PHE A 234 3.14 -24.06 18.73
N ILE A 235 2.97 -22.87 19.28
CA ILE A 235 3.69 -21.66 18.90
C ILE A 235 4.85 -21.49 19.85
N THR A 236 6.09 -21.47 19.34
CA THR A 236 7.31 -21.25 20.13
C THR A 236 7.74 -19.80 19.96
N MET A 237 7.88 -19.09 21.06
CA MET A 237 8.33 -17.71 21.11
C MET A 237 9.86 -17.63 21.08
N ALA A 238 10.41 -16.48 20.69
CA ALA A 238 11.84 -16.20 20.75
C ALA A 238 12.40 -16.29 22.19
N SER A 239 11.56 -16.12 23.21
CA SER A 239 11.88 -16.35 24.63
C SER A 239 12.07 -17.83 24.99
N GLY A 240 11.62 -18.76 24.14
CA GLY A 240 11.57 -20.21 24.40
C GLY A 240 10.23 -20.69 24.95
N ASP A 241 9.31 -19.78 25.30
CA ASP A 241 7.98 -20.16 25.77
C ASP A 241 7.17 -20.85 24.66
N GLN A 242 6.31 -21.79 25.05
CA GLN A 242 5.46 -22.54 24.14
C GLN A 242 3.99 -22.36 24.49
N TYR A 243 3.20 -21.96 23.49
CA TYR A 243 1.76 -21.77 23.63
C TYR A 243 0.99 -22.83 22.82
N PRO A 244 0.25 -23.73 23.47
CA PRO A 244 -0.68 -24.62 22.77
C PRO A 244 -1.85 -23.81 22.24
N TYR A 245 -2.37 -24.17 21.05
CA TYR A 245 -3.46 -23.46 20.41
C TYR A 245 -4.51 -24.40 19.82
N ASP A 246 -5.75 -23.91 19.75
CA ASP A 246 -6.81 -24.57 19.00
C ASP A 246 -6.77 -24.19 17.52
N VAL A 247 -6.47 -22.90 17.20
CA VAL A 247 -6.27 -22.37 15.84
C VAL A 247 -5.23 -21.25 15.84
N CYS A 248 -4.40 -21.20 14.80
CA CYS A 248 -3.42 -20.16 14.55
C CYS A 248 -3.67 -19.49 13.18
N ILE A 249 -3.78 -18.16 13.15
CA ILE A 249 -3.80 -17.37 11.94
C ILE A 249 -2.43 -16.70 11.76
N VAL A 250 -1.75 -16.98 10.66
CA VAL A 250 -0.48 -16.37 10.31
C VAL A 250 -0.75 -15.19 9.39
N ALA A 251 -0.70 -13.98 9.94
CA ALA A 251 -1.00 -12.71 9.27
C ALA A 251 0.26 -11.92 8.88
N THR A 252 1.36 -12.63 8.66
CA THR A 252 2.65 -12.10 8.24
C THR A 252 3.33 -13.07 7.27
N ASP A 253 4.56 -12.76 6.82
CA ASP A 253 5.34 -13.68 5.98
C ASP A 253 5.73 -14.93 6.78
N PRO A 254 5.23 -16.12 6.44
CA PRO A 254 5.45 -17.33 7.20
C PRO A 254 6.84 -17.97 7.00
N SER A 255 7.61 -17.51 6.01
CA SER A 255 8.80 -18.18 5.50
C SER A 255 9.93 -18.35 6.52
N SER A 256 9.93 -17.59 7.61
CA SER A 256 10.99 -17.61 8.62
C SER A 256 10.70 -18.52 9.83
N PHE A 257 9.43 -18.89 10.07
CA PHE A 257 9.04 -19.57 11.31
C PHE A 257 8.03 -20.70 11.14
N LEU A 258 7.37 -20.82 9.98
CA LEU A 258 6.41 -21.88 9.73
C LEU A 258 7.12 -23.11 9.18
N GLU A 259 7.13 -24.21 9.97
CA GLU A 259 7.82 -25.44 9.63
C GLU A 259 7.22 -26.08 8.37
N GLY A 260 8.07 -26.49 7.41
CA GLY A 260 7.63 -27.10 6.16
C GLY A 260 7.14 -26.11 5.09
N TYR A 261 7.02 -24.83 5.39
CA TYR A 261 6.63 -23.82 4.40
C TYR A 261 7.77 -23.55 3.43
N SER A 262 7.62 -24.03 2.18
CA SER A 262 8.66 -23.96 1.15
C SER A 262 8.50 -22.78 0.19
N VAL A 263 7.37 -22.10 0.21
CA VAL A 263 7.11 -20.97 -0.70
C VAL A 263 7.90 -19.76 -0.22
N LYS A 264 8.87 -19.34 -1.02
CA LYS A 264 9.59 -18.09 -0.76
C LYS A 264 8.83 -16.94 -1.42
N ASN A 265 8.18 -16.13 -0.60
CA ASN A 265 7.59 -14.89 -1.07
C ASN A 265 8.71 -13.97 -1.61
N ARG A 266 8.57 -13.55 -2.86
CA ARG A 266 9.41 -12.49 -3.42
C ARG A 266 8.81 -11.14 -3.06
N TRP A 267 9.68 -10.18 -2.83
CA TRP A 267 9.28 -8.84 -2.42
C TRP A 267 9.88 -7.80 -3.35
N LYS A 268 9.09 -6.83 -3.67
CA LYS A 268 9.52 -5.59 -4.29
C LYS A 268 9.96 -4.63 -3.18
N THR A 269 10.98 -3.84 -3.48
CA THR A 269 11.62 -2.93 -2.54
C THR A 269 11.44 -1.49 -3.00
N CYS A 270 11.51 -0.55 -2.10
CA CYS A 270 11.64 0.87 -2.42
C CYS A 270 12.35 1.62 -1.31
N ASP A 271 12.86 2.78 -1.66
CA ASP A 271 13.39 3.74 -0.70
C ASP A 271 12.51 4.98 -0.65
N THR A 272 12.30 5.50 0.56
CA THR A 272 11.61 6.77 0.76
C THR A 272 12.50 7.68 1.59
N LEU A 273 12.78 8.86 1.04
CA LEU A 273 13.60 9.87 1.69
C LEU A 273 12.75 11.09 2.01
N TYR A 274 12.91 11.59 3.21
CA TYR A 274 12.23 12.80 3.68
C TYR A 274 13.19 13.95 3.85
N PHE A 275 12.77 15.10 3.34
CA PHE A 275 13.51 16.35 3.47
C PHE A 275 12.59 17.47 3.96
N SER A 276 13.14 18.41 4.70
CA SER A 276 12.50 19.69 4.93
C SER A 276 13.00 20.69 3.88
N VAL A 277 12.10 21.42 3.28
CA VAL A 277 12.39 22.45 2.27
C VAL A 277 11.66 23.73 2.61
N ARG A 278 12.37 24.86 2.52
CA ARG A 278 11.73 26.18 2.68
C ARG A 278 10.97 26.53 1.40
N VAL A 279 9.71 26.92 1.54
CA VAL A 279 8.85 27.37 0.45
C VAL A 279 8.19 28.70 0.81
N ASN A 280 7.86 29.49 -0.21
CA ASN A 280 7.12 30.73 -0.01
C ASN A 280 5.61 30.48 0.14
N ASP A 281 5.10 29.50 -0.61
CA ASP A 281 3.69 29.11 -0.62
C ASP A 281 3.57 27.60 -0.42
N VAL A 282 2.47 27.14 0.18
CA VAL A 282 2.18 25.72 0.33
C VAL A 282 1.90 25.12 -1.04
N PRO A 283 2.66 24.12 -1.50
CA PRO A 283 2.41 23.47 -2.78
C PRO A 283 1.02 22.84 -2.83
N PRO A 284 0.37 22.79 -4.00
CA PRO A 284 -0.89 22.07 -4.13
C PRO A 284 -0.70 20.58 -3.83
N PRO A 285 -1.74 19.86 -3.32
CA PRO A 285 -1.66 18.46 -2.98
C PRO A 285 -1.70 17.56 -4.23
N ILE A 286 -0.72 17.72 -5.11
CA ILE A 286 -0.57 16.97 -6.35
C ILE A 286 0.73 16.16 -6.33
N ILE A 287 0.70 14.93 -6.84
CA ILE A 287 1.92 14.12 -6.98
C ILE A 287 2.75 14.65 -8.15
N HIS A 288 4.06 14.66 -7.96
CA HIS A 288 5.03 15.01 -9.00
C HIS A 288 5.72 13.73 -9.46
N LEU A 289 5.64 13.42 -10.75
CA LEU A 289 6.18 12.21 -11.36
C LEU A 289 7.42 12.53 -12.19
N SER A 290 8.39 11.65 -12.15
CA SER A 290 9.60 11.74 -12.97
C SER A 290 9.45 10.85 -14.20
N ALA A 291 9.31 11.47 -15.38
CA ALA A 291 9.44 10.82 -16.69
C ALA A 291 10.79 11.16 -17.34
N LEU A 292 11.79 11.45 -16.51
CA LEU A 292 13.15 11.76 -16.92
C LEU A 292 13.89 10.47 -17.28
N SER A 293 14.77 10.54 -18.28
CA SER A 293 15.51 9.37 -18.78
C SER A 293 16.56 8.89 -17.77
N ASP A 294 17.22 9.82 -17.07
CA ASP A 294 18.32 9.54 -16.14
C ASP A 294 18.03 10.12 -14.75
N THR A 295 17.24 9.39 -13.94
CA THR A 295 16.91 9.75 -12.55
C THR A 295 16.67 8.53 -11.70
N LEU A 296 17.02 8.59 -10.43
CA LEU A 296 16.63 7.63 -9.39
C LEU A 296 15.22 7.94 -8.87
N ILE A 297 14.86 9.21 -8.85
CA ILE A 297 13.58 9.68 -8.32
C ILE A 297 12.43 9.20 -9.21
N ASN A 298 11.51 8.43 -8.64
CA ASN A 298 10.26 8.05 -9.31
C ASN A 298 9.20 9.14 -9.15
N ASN A 299 9.00 9.58 -7.92
CA ASN A 299 8.04 10.64 -7.61
C ASN A 299 8.46 11.44 -6.38
N ILE A 300 7.93 12.65 -6.30
CA ILE A 300 7.99 13.49 -5.11
C ILE A 300 6.58 13.94 -4.72
N PHE A 301 6.37 14.14 -3.43
CA PHE A 301 5.13 14.65 -2.87
C PHE A 301 5.41 15.54 -1.66
N TYR A 302 4.52 16.50 -1.41
CA TYR A 302 4.56 17.35 -0.23
C TYR A 302 3.47 16.94 0.76
N PRO A 303 3.72 16.03 1.73
CA PRO A 303 2.70 15.60 2.67
C PRO A 303 2.05 16.76 3.44
N THR A 304 2.82 17.79 3.76
CA THR A 304 2.33 18.99 4.44
C THR A 304 1.43 19.89 3.59
N SER A 305 1.23 19.58 2.31
CA SER A 305 0.16 20.21 1.52
C SER A 305 -1.25 19.82 2.00
N VAL A 306 -1.37 18.71 2.75
CA VAL A 306 -2.62 18.21 3.34
C VAL A 306 -2.49 17.88 4.83
N GLN A 307 -1.27 17.81 5.36
CA GLN A 307 -1.00 17.55 6.78
C GLN A 307 -0.39 18.80 7.44
N ARG A 308 -0.36 18.81 8.77
CA ARG A 308 0.24 19.93 9.51
C ARG A 308 1.76 19.88 9.47
N ALA A 309 2.38 20.99 9.11
CA ALA A 309 3.82 21.20 9.29
C ALA A 309 4.12 21.70 10.72
N PRO A 310 5.23 21.30 11.33
CA PRO A 310 5.67 21.85 12.62
C PRO A 310 6.11 23.31 12.51
N ASP A 311 6.60 23.73 11.34
CA ASP A 311 7.00 25.10 11.01
C ASP A 311 6.29 25.53 9.71
N PRO A 312 5.54 26.65 9.73
CA PRO A 312 4.78 27.10 8.55
C PRO A 312 5.65 27.54 7.37
N HIS A 313 6.93 27.87 7.60
CA HIS A 313 7.88 28.26 6.55
C HIS A 313 8.60 27.08 5.89
N HIS A 314 8.42 25.88 6.42
CA HIS A 314 9.02 24.67 5.89
C HIS A 314 7.95 23.64 5.54
N GLN A 315 8.16 22.97 4.42
CA GLN A 315 7.33 21.87 3.97
C GLN A 315 8.11 20.57 4.02
N LEU A 316 7.40 19.47 4.30
CA LEU A 316 7.93 18.13 4.17
C LEU A 316 7.90 17.73 2.70
N LEU A 317 9.03 17.26 2.19
CA LEU A 317 9.18 16.67 0.87
C LEU A 317 9.44 15.17 1.03
N SER A 318 8.56 14.34 0.50
CA SER A 318 8.73 12.90 0.36
C SER A 318 9.25 12.59 -1.03
N VAL A 319 10.32 11.81 -1.12
CA VAL A 319 10.94 11.37 -2.37
C VAL A 319 10.95 9.84 -2.40
N THR A 320 10.40 9.25 -3.46
CA THR A 320 10.37 7.80 -3.64
C THR A 320 11.35 7.37 -4.73
N VAL A 321 12.17 6.37 -4.40
CA VAL A 321 13.07 5.69 -5.33
C VAL A 321 12.61 4.24 -5.46
N VAL A 322 12.35 3.82 -6.71
CA VAL A 322 11.88 2.46 -7.05
C VAL A 322 12.98 1.67 -7.77
N LYS A 323 13.86 2.36 -8.50
CA LYS A 323 14.99 1.73 -9.19
C LYS A 323 15.91 1.02 -8.20
N GLN A 324 16.25 -0.22 -8.51
CA GLN A 324 17.20 -0.98 -7.71
C GLN A 324 18.60 -0.35 -7.76
N HIS A 325 19.25 -0.28 -6.63
CA HIS A 325 20.61 0.26 -6.48
C HIS A 325 21.35 -0.40 -5.31
N SER A 326 22.66 -0.18 -5.26
CA SER A 326 23.54 -0.68 -4.18
C SER A 326 24.16 0.44 -3.35
N PHE A 327 23.58 1.65 -3.38
CA PHE A 327 24.09 2.80 -2.64
C PHE A 327 23.90 2.65 -1.14
N SER A 328 24.87 3.15 -0.35
CA SER A 328 24.62 3.41 1.07
C SER A 328 23.59 4.54 1.24
N SER A 329 23.01 4.65 2.44
CA SER A 329 22.05 5.72 2.74
C SER A 329 22.60 7.12 2.44
N GLU A 330 23.86 7.38 2.82
CA GLU A 330 24.52 8.67 2.64
C GLU A 330 24.73 8.99 1.14
N VAL A 331 25.13 7.99 0.37
CA VAL A 331 25.31 8.15 -1.08
C VAL A 331 23.97 8.39 -1.76
N LEU A 332 22.93 7.63 -1.40
CA LEU A 332 21.59 7.80 -1.95
C LEU A 332 21.03 9.19 -1.63
N VAL A 333 21.17 9.66 -0.38
CA VAL A 333 20.76 11.02 0.02
C VAL A 333 21.48 12.08 -0.80
N SER A 334 22.79 11.91 -1.05
CA SER A 334 23.56 12.85 -1.86
C SER A 334 23.11 12.89 -3.31
N GLN A 335 22.91 11.70 -3.93
CA GLN A 335 22.40 11.58 -5.30
C GLN A 335 21.00 12.23 -5.45
N VAL A 336 20.09 11.89 -4.56
CA VAL A 336 18.72 12.44 -4.57
C VAL A 336 18.74 13.96 -4.40
N LYS A 337 19.59 14.54 -3.54
CA LYS A 337 19.73 16.00 -3.44
C LYS A 337 20.20 16.63 -4.73
N GLY A 338 21.18 16.02 -5.41
CA GLY A 338 21.66 16.49 -6.72
C GLY A 338 20.57 16.44 -7.80
N GLU A 339 19.76 15.37 -7.83
CA GLU A 339 18.65 15.25 -8.76
C GLU A 339 17.50 16.23 -8.45
N LEU A 340 17.17 16.47 -7.18
CA LEU A 340 16.19 17.48 -6.77
C LEU A 340 16.57 18.87 -7.27
N GLU A 341 17.84 19.25 -7.14
CA GLU A 341 18.33 20.52 -7.66
C GLU A 341 18.33 20.56 -9.19
N LYS A 342 18.90 19.54 -9.83
CA LYS A 342 19.10 19.48 -11.29
C LYS A 342 17.78 19.45 -12.07
N TYR A 343 16.85 18.60 -11.63
CA TYR A 343 15.66 18.28 -12.44
C TYR A 343 14.38 18.91 -11.91
N PHE A 344 14.30 19.18 -10.61
CA PHE A 344 13.08 19.69 -9.99
C PHE A 344 13.21 21.14 -9.53
N SER A 345 14.41 21.75 -9.66
CA SER A 345 14.71 23.11 -9.17
C SER A 345 14.46 23.28 -7.65
N ILE A 346 14.57 22.17 -6.89
CA ILE A 346 14.40 22.16 -5.44
C ILE A 346 15.79 22.20 -4.80
N THR A 347 16.13 23.34 -4.23
CA THR A 347 17.44 23.60 -3.62
C THR A 347 17.32 23.69 -2.09
N LYS A 348 18.47 23.65 -1.40
CA LYS A 348 18.59 23.90 0.05
C LYS A 348 17.68 22.99 0.90
N VAL A 349 17.59 21.71 0.52
CA VAL A 349 16.84 20.71 1.28
C VAL A 349 17.63 20.22 2.50
N LYS A 350 16.98 20.12 3.65
CA LYS A 350 17.54 19.52 4.87
C LYS A 350 17.02 18.08 4.97
N PHE A 351 17.92 17.11 4.99
CA PHE A 351 17.59 15.70 5.18
C PHE A 351 16.99 15.46 6.58
N ILE A 352 15.93 14.66 6.64
CA ILE A 352 15.26 14.25 7.88
C ILE A 352 15.44 12.75 8.11
N LYS A 353 14.99 11.92 7.17
CA LYS A 353 14.95 10.46 7.34
C LYS A 353 15.02 9.73 6.02
N HIS A 354 15.63 8.56 6.04
CA HIS A 354 15.58 7.57 4.97
C HIS A 354 14.99 6.27 5.50
N TYR A 355 14.04 5.72 4.76
CA TYR A 355 13.47 4.39 4.96
C TYR A 355 13.83 3.52 3.77
N ALA A 356 14.70 2.53 4.00
CA ALA A 356 14.89 1.42 3.07
C ALA A 356 13.85 0.34 3.40
N ILE A 357 13.00 -0.02 2.44
CA ILE A 357 11.84 -0.89 2.66
C ILE A 357 12.03 -2.17 1.84
N PRO A 358 12.65 -3.21 2.41
CA PRO A 358 13.01 -4.43 1.67
C PRO A 358 11.80 -5.35 1.37
N ARG A 359 10.69 -5.16 2.07
CA ARG A 359 9.44 -5.92 1.90
C ARG A 359 8.26 -4.98 1.71
N ALA A 360 8.35 -4.10 0.72
CA ALA A 360 7.36 -3.05 0.51
C ALA A 360 6.06 -3.61 -0.11
N LEU A 361 6.17 -4.45 -1.14
CA LEU A 361 5.04 -5.05 -1.84
C LEU A 361 5.36 -6.50 -2.21
N PRO A 362 4.42 -7.47 -2.08
CA PRO A 362 4.65 -8.82 -2.57
C PRO A 362 4.76 -8.84 -4.10
N ASP A 363 5.75 -9.56 -4.62
CA ASP A 363 5.93 -9.77 -6.06
C ASP A 363 5.15 -11.02 -6.50
N LEU A 364 3.92 -10.80 -6.94
CA LEU A 364 2.96 -11.84 -7.28
C LEU A 364 3.00 -12.13 -8.78
N GLY A 365 3.12 -13.43 -9.13
CA GLY A 365 3.08 -13.87 -10.53
C GLY A 365 1.68 -13.81 -11.15
N SER A 366 0.63 -13.98 -10.36
CA SER A 366 -0.78 -13.86 -10.74
C SER A 366 -1.57 -13.21 -9.60
N VAL A 367 -2.64 -12.53 -9.93
CA VAL A 367 -3.47 -11.83 -8.94
C VAL A 367 -4.94 -12.21 -9.03
N SER A 368 -5.60 -12.23 -7.87
CA SER A 368 -7.04 -12.45 -7.70
C SER A 368 -7.66 -11.34 -6.86
N TYR A 369 -8.97 -11.17 -6.94
CA TYR A 369 -9.66 -10.23 -6.05
C TYR A 369 -9.74 -10.75 -4.62
N GLU A 370 -10.16 -12.01 -4.48
CA GLU A 370 -10.21 -12.73 -3.21
C GLU A 370 -9.04 -13.71 -3.13
N PRO A 371 -8.54 -13.99 -1.94
CA PRO A 371 -7.52 -15.01 -1.71
C PRO A 371 -7.97 -16.38 -2.21
N ASN A 372 -7.03 -17.16 -2.68
CA ASN A 372 -7.28 -18.59 -2.93
C ASN A 372 -7.32 -19.33 -1.59
N LEU A 373 -8.46 -19.92 -1.26
CA LEU A 373 -8.67 -20.67 0.00
C LEU A 373 -7.69 -21.82 0.17
N ASP A 374 -7.32 -22.50 -0.92
CA ASP A 374 -6.34 -23.61 -0.89
C ASP A 374 -4.94 -23.11 -0.49
N LEU A 375 -4.60 -21.86 -0.80
CA LEU A 375 -3.33 -21.24 -0.39
C LEU A 375 -3.39 -20.67 1.03
N MET A 376 -4.58 -20.42 1.54
CA MET A 376 -4.76 -19.93 2.92
C MET A 376 -4.76 -21.08 3.93
N ALA A 377 -5.32 -22.24 3.59
CA ALA A 377 -5.35 -23.43 4.45
C ALA A 377 -3.99 -24.14 4.37
N TYR A 378 -3.10 -23.87 5.35
CA TYR A 378 -1.79 -24.52 5.39
C TYR A 378 -1.87 -25.90 6.05
N GLU A 379 -2.52 -25.97 7.21
CA GLU A 379 -2.80 -27.21 7.98
C GLU A 379 -4.18 -27.09 8.64
N ASP A 380 -4.65 -28.18 9.24
CA ASP A 380 -5.98 -28.19 9.87
C ASP A 380 -6.20 -27.08 10.90
N LYS A 381 -5.14 -26.66 11.60
CA LYS A 381 -5.20 -25.62 12.63
C LYS A 381 -4.51 -24.32 12.22
N ILE A 382 -3.83 -24.28 11.08
CA ILE A 382 -3.01 -23.13 10.64
C ILE A 382 -3.59 -22.51 9.37
N LEU A 383 -3.87 -21.22 9.42
CA LEU A 383 -4.39 -20.44 8.32
C LEU A 383 -3.44 -19.29 7.99
N LEU A 384 -3.18 -19.06 6.72
CA LEU A 384 -2.39 -17.93 6.24
C LEU A 384 -3.30 -16.80 5.80
N CYS A 385 -2.98 -15.57 6.14
CA CYS A 385 -3.64 -14.39 5.57
C CYS A 385 -2.65 -13.25 5.33
N GLY A 386 -3.01 -12.34 4.45
CA GLY A 386 -2.20 -11.22 4.05
C GLY A 386 -2.51 -10.80 2.62
N ASP A 387 -2.07 -9.63 2.22
CA ASP A 387 -2.23 -9.12 0.85
C ASP A 387 -1.52 -9.99 -0.19
N HIS A 388 -0.48 -10.71 0.22
CA HIS A 388 0.27 -11.65 -0.62
C HIS A 388 -0.55 -12.88 -1.05
N THR A 389 -1.66 -13.16 -0.39
CA THR A 389 -2.56 -14.26 -0.77
C THR A 389 -3.50 -13.90 -1.93
N ALA A 390 -3.54 -12.63 -2.37
CA ALA A 390 -4.45 -12.16 -3.43
C ALA A 390 -3.79 -11.20 -4.43
N ASN A 391 -3.61 -9.91 -4.10
CA ASN A 391 -3.15 -8.91 -5.09
C ASN A 391 -2.26 -7.78 -4.55
N GLY A 392 -1.76 -7.89 -3.34
CA GLY A 392 -0.80 -6.93 -2.80
C GLY A 392 -1.39 -5.56 -2.41
N SER A 393 -2.70 -5.42 -2.23
CA SER A 393 -3.33 -4.16 -1.83
C SER A 393 -3.81 -4.16 -0.38
N LEU A 394 -4.02 -2.97 0.18
CA LEU A 394 -4.70 -2.80 1.47
C LEU A 394 -6.09 -3.46 1.47
N ASN A 395 -6.82 -3.35 0.35
CA ASN A 395 -8.11 -4.02 0.18
C ASN A 395 -7.99 -5.54 0.28
N ALA A 396 -6.97 -6.14 -0.36
CA ALA A 396 -6.70 -7.58 -0.27
C ALA A 396 -6.29 -8.02 1.13
N ALA A 397 -5.49 -7.21 1.83
CA ALA A 397 -5.13 -7.47 3.22
C ALA A 397 -6.37 -7.57 4.12
N MET A 398 -7.33 -6.67 3.95
CA MET A 398 -8.59 -6.69 4.71
C MET A 398 -9.47 -7.90 4.32
N ILE A 399 -9.62 -8.20 3.01
CA ILE A 399 -10.38 -9.38 2.54
C ILE A 399 -9.79 -10.66 3.14
N SER A 400 -8.47 -10.81 3.08
CA SER A 400 -7.82 -12.03 3.55
C SER A 400 -8.00 -12.25 5.06
N GLY A 401 -7.94 -11.18 5.85
CA GLY A 401 -8.21 -11.25 7.30
C GLY A 401 -9.65 -11.65 7.60
N GLU A 402 -10.62 -11.11 6.87
CA GLU A 402 -12.04 -11.48 7.01
C GLU A 402 -12.28 -12.94 6.65
N ILE A 403 -11.74 -13.40 5.52
CA ILE A 403 -11.89 -14.79 5.07
C ILE A 403 -11.22 -15.75 6.04
N ALA A 404 -10.02 -15.44 6.54
CA ALA A 404 -9.34 -16.27 7.55
C ALA A 404 -10.18 -16.42 8.82
N ALA A 405 -10.77 -15.34 9.32
CA ALA A 405 -11.65 -15.40 10.47
C ALA A 405 -12.88 -16.27 10.22
N HIS A 406 -13.52 -16.15 9.03
CA HIS A 406 -14.67 -16.96 8.67
C HIS A 406 -14.33 -18.46 8.58
N ASP A 407 -13.16 -18.79 8.04
CA ASP A 407 -12.72 -20.20 7.96
C ASP A 407 -12.44 -20.77 9.36
N VAL A 408 -11.81 -20.01 10.25
CA VAL A 408 -11.68 -20.38 11.67
C VAL A 408 -13.04 -20.70 12.30
N LEU A 409 -14.03 -19.84 12.09
CA LEU A 409 -15.37 -20.04 12.65
C LEU A 409 -16.04 -21.33 12.14
N ASN A 410 -15.80 -21.72 10.90
CA ASN A 410 -16.31 -22.96 10.33
C ASN A 410 -15.60 -24.18 10.93
N ARG A 411 -14.27 -24.16 11.05
CA ARG A 411 -13.46 -25.24 11.66
C ARG A 411 -13.81 -25.47 13.13
N LEU A 412 -14.02 -24.40 13.90
CA LEU A 412 -14.37 -24.50 15.33
C LEU A 412 -15.79 -25.00 15.59
N LYS A 413 -16.70 -24.96 14.60
CA LYS A 413 -18.05 -25.55 14.71
C LYS A 413 -18.08 -27.04 14.37
N THR A 414 -17.13 -27.52 13.57
CA THR A 414 -17.07 -28.93 13.13
C THR A 414 -16.26 -29.80 14.10
N ASN A 415 -15.49 -29.21 15.00
CA ASN A 415 -14.75 -29.86 16.09
C ASN A 415 -15.42 -29.57 17.47
#